data_72053fa4214a0b26d12a4aad8f18f4da
#
_entry.id   72053fa4214a0b26d12a4aad8f18f4da
#
_cell.length_a   1.000
_cell.length_b   1.000
_cell.length_c   1.000
_cell.angle_alpha   90.00
_cell.angle_beta   90.00
_cell.angle_gamma   90.00
#
_symmetry.space_group_name_H-M   'P 1'
#
loop_
_entity.id
_entity.type
_entity.pdbx_description
1 polymer ?
#
loop_
_entity_poly.entity_id
_entity_poly.type
_entity_poly.pdbx_seq_one_letter_code
_entity_poly.pdbx_strand_id
1 'polypeptide(L)'
;FNPKEISINTKVIPMDVLLRRLKQGTLILNPDFQRNEVWTDVRKSQLIESILLEIPLPMFYVSADEEGRWTVVDGLQRISAFRDFILGATYMKSKRSEDEGLGIKLKGLEFLKNIEGLQMKKLPNNLSNRIMEAQFSLTVINPGTPDEVKRNIFKRINTGGVPLSSQEIRNALYGGKISSLLKRMSEMKSF
;
A
#
# COMPACT_ATOMS: atom_id res chain seq x y z
N PHE A 1 -27.56 -1.82 -6.55
CA PHE A 1 -26.38 -1.62 -5.69
C PHE A 1 -26.85 -1.20 -4.29
N ASN A 2 -26.52 -2.01 -3.30
CA ASN A 2 -26.86 -1.72 -1.91
C ASN A 2 -25.63 -1.07 -1.21
N PRO A 3 -25.74 0.18 -0.75
CA PRO A 3 -24.64 0.85 -0.06
C PRO A 3 -24.15 0.15 1.22
N LYS A 4 -25.00 -0.69 1.81
CA LYS A 4 -24.66 -1.48 3.00
C LYS A 4 -23.67 -2.62 2.70
N GLU A 5 -23.47 -2.96 1.43
CA GLU A 5 -22.52 -3.99 0.98
C GLU A 5 -21.10 -3.48 0.86
N ILE A 6 -20.88 -2.15 0.99
CA ILE A 6 -19.54 -1.59 0.99
C ILE A 6 -18.98 -1.68 2.40
N SER A 7 -17.99 -2.53 2.57
CA SER A 7 -17.26 -2.66 3.82
C SER A 7 -15.81 -2.20 3.61
N ILE A 8 -15.47 -1.05 4.19
CA ILE A 8 -14.14 -0.47 4.14
C ILE A 8 -13.74 -0.12 5.57
N ASN A 9 -12.58 -0.57 6.00
CA ASN A 9 -12.05 -0.22 7.31
C ASN A 9 -10.57 0.19 7.22
N THR A 10 -10.16 1.05 8.14
CA THR A 10 -8.77 1.49 8.27
C THR A 10 -8.13 0.76 9.44
N LYS A 11 -6.91 0.30 9.22
CA LYS A 11 -6.05 -0.35 10.22
C LYS A 11 -4.72 0.36 10.28
N VAL A 12 -4.06 0.28 11.42
CA VAL A 12 -2.65 0.63 11.58
C VAL A 12 -1.90 -0.66 11.81
N ILE A 13 -0.91 -0.94 10.96
CA ILE A 13 -0.10 -2.15 11.05
C ILE A 13 1.39 -1.80 11.09
N PRO A 14 2.20 -2.50 11.89
CA PRO A 14 3.64 -2.37 11.86
C PRO A 14 4.28 -3.09 10.67
N MET A 15 5.51 -2.70 10.33
CA MET A 15 6.29 -3.26 9.22
C MET A 15 6.42 -4.78 9.31
N ASP A 16 6.65 -5.34 10.49
CA ASP A 16 6.80 -6.78 10.69
C ASP A 16 5.55 -7.58 10.30
N VAL A 17 4.36 -7.04 10.56
CA VAL A 17 3.08 -7.66 10.13
C VAL A 17 2.96 -7.65 8.60
N LEU A 18 3.32 -6.53 7.96
CA LEU A 18 3.30 -6.41 6.50
C LEU A 18 4.26 -7.41 5.86
N LEU A 19 5.49 -7.52 6.38
CA LEU A 19 6.49 -8.45 5.89
C LEU A 19 6.13 -9.91 6.15
N ARG A 20 5.53 -10.22 7.31
CA ARG A 20 5.01 -11.56 7.59
C ARG A 20 3.98 -11.98 6.55
N ARG A 21 3.05 -11.11 6.19
CA ARG A 21 2.06 -11.38 5.14
C ARG A 21 2.70 -11.60 3.77
N LEU A 22 3.74 -10.83 3.43
CA LEU A 22 4.52 -11.06 2.21
C LEU A 22 5.17 -12.44 2.21
N LYS A 23 5.81 -12.84 3.32
CA LYS A 23 6.46 -14.15 3.48
C LYS A 23 5.47 -15.31 3.34
N GLN A 24 4.26 -15.15 3.87
CA GLN A 24 3.17 -16.13 3.82
C GLN A 24 2.43 -16.17 2.48
N GLY A 25 2.64 -15.19 1.60
CA GLY A 25 1.87 -15.04 0.36
C GLY A 25 0.43 -14.54 0.58
N THR A 26 0.14 -13.97 1.76
CA THR A 26 -1.16 -13.37 2.11
C THR A 26 -1.24 -11.87 1.86
N LEU A 27 -0.14 -11.25 1.42
CA LEU A 27 -0.09 -9.94 0.81
C LEU A 27 0.43 -10.08 -0.62
N ILE A 28 -0.44 -9.85 -1.59
CA ILE A 28 -0.19 -10.09 -3.01
C ILE A 28 0.17 -8.76 -3.68
N LEU A 29 1.35 -8.73 -4.29
CA LEU A 29 1.81 -7.61 -5.10
C LEU A 29 1.41 -7.88 -6.56
N ASN A 30 0.30 -7.30 -7.00
CA ASN A 30 -0.16 -7.46 -8.38
C ASN A 30 0.32 -6.30 -9.25
N PRO A 31 1.23 -6.53 -10.22
CA PRO A 31 1.74 -5.48 -11.09
C PRO A 31 0.69 -4.96 -12.09
N ASP A 32 -0.39 -5.69 -12.34
CA ASP A 32 -1.42 -5.32 -13.32
C ASP A 32 -2.19 -4.04 -12.92
N PHE A 33 -2.20 -3.68 -11.64
CA PHE A 33 -2.81 -2.45 -11.16
C PHE A 33 -1.93 -1.20 -11.30
N GLN A 34 -0.64 -1.35 -11.58
CA GLN A 34 0.27 -0.23 -11.75
C GLN A 34 0.99 -0.26 -13.10
N ARG A 35 0.68 0.72 -13.94
CA ARG A 35 1.37 0.99 -15.21
C ARG A 35 2.59 1.90 -15.02
N ASN A 36 2.99 2.19 -13.78
CA ASN A 36 4.00 3.17 -13.46
C ASN A 36 5.40 2.55 -13.44
N GLU A 37 6.36 3.41 -13.73
CA GLU A 37 7.78 3.13 -13.72
C GLU A 37 8.24 2.46 -12.42
N VAL A 38 9.05 1.40 -12.54
CA VAL A 38 9.66 0.73 -11.38
C VAL A 38 10.64 1.67 -10.69
N TRP A 39 10.54 1.81 -9.38
CA TRP A 39 11.43 2.67 -8.62
C TRP A 39 12.88 2.21 -8.67
N THR A 40 13.79 3.17 -8.84
CA THR A 40 15.23 2.95 -8.72
C THR A 40 15.63 2.62 -7.27
N ASP A 41 16.80 2.04 -7.08
CA ASP A 41 17.35 1.79 -5.74
C ASP A 41 17.51 3.07 -4.92
N VAL A 42 17.82 4.19 -5.57
CA VAL A 42 17.89 5.51 -4.90
C VAL A 42 16.54 5.89 -4.32
N ARG A 43 15.48 5.81 -5.11
CA ARG A 43 14.13 6.16 -4.65
C ARG A 43 13.63 5.23 -3.54
N LYS A 44 13.94 3.93 -3.64
CA LYS A 44 13.66 2.96 -2.58
C LYS A 44 14.43 3.30 -1.30
N SER A 45 15.70 3.67 -1.42
CA SER A 45 16.55 4.04 -0.29
C SER A 45 16.06 5.32 0.41
N GLN A 46 15.63 6.32 -0.34
CA GLN A 46 15.07 7.55 0.20
C GLN A 46 13.74 7.30 0.95
N LEU A 47 12.96 6.31 0.51
CA LEU A 47 11.77 5.87 1.27
C LEU A 47 12.16 5.26 2.62
N ILE A 48 13.20 4.42 2.66
CA ILE A 48 13.71 3.86 3.92
C ILE A 48 14.25 4.96 4.83
N GLU A 49 14.95 5.94 4.27
CA GLU A 49 15.40 7.14 5.01
C GLU A 49 14.22 7.89 5.61
N SER A 50 13.13 8.07 4.86
CA SER A 50 11.90 8.71 5.36
C SER A 50 11.32 7.99 6.58
N ILE A 51 11.33 6.65 6.58
CA ILE A 51 10.90 5.85 7.73
C ILE A 51 11.81 6.10 8.94
N LEU A 52 13.13 6.11 8.73
CA LEU A 52 14.11 6.35 9.80
C LEU A 52 14.01 7.75 10.38
N LEU A 53 13.59 8.72 9.57
CA LEU A 53 13.31 10.10 9.99
C LEU A 53 11.90 10.30 10.54
N GLU A 54 11.10 9.21 10.65
CA GLU A 54 9.72 9.24 11.15
C GLU A 54 8.78 10.14 10.32
N ILE A 55 9.11 10.34 9.04
CA ILE A 55 8.26 11.09 8.12
C ILE A 55 7.02 10.25 7.80
N PRO A 56 5.80 10.77 8.02
CA PRO A 56 4.57 10.04 7.71
C PRO A 56 4.49 9.66 6.23
N LEU A 57 4.18 8.40 5.96
CA LEU A 57 3.94 7.92 4.61
C LEU A 57 2.46 8.02 4.25
N PRO A 58 2.15 8.25 2.96
CA PRO A 58 0.77 8.16 2.48
C PRO A 58 0.16 6.80 2.79
N MET A 59 -1.15 6.79 3.05
CA MET A 59 -1.94 5.59 3.33
C MET A 59 -1.79 4.55 2.22
N PHE A 60 -1.82 3.28 2.60
CA PHE A 60 -1.87 2.15 1.69
C PHE A 60 -3.31 1.68 1.48
N TYR A 61 -3.59 1.10 0.34
CA TYR A 61 -4.90 0.54 0.02
C TYR A 61 -4.75 -0.91 -0.46
N VAL A 62 -5.54 -1.79 0.13
CA VAL A 62 -5.59 -3.20 -0.22
C VAL A 62 -7.02 -3.67 -0.38
N SER A 63 -7.22 -4.68 -1.22
CA SER A 63 -8.48 -5.41 -1.33
C SER A 63 -8.32 -6.78 -0.68
N ALA A 64 -9.21 -7.11 0.27
CA ALA A 64 -9.24 -8.41 0.91
C ALA A 64 -10.17 -9.37 0.14
N ASP A 65 -9.79 -10.64 0.07
CA ASP A 65 -10.66 -11.74 -0.37
C ASP A 65 -11.30 -12.47 0.82
N GLU A 66 -12.14 -13.47 0.51
CA GLU A 66 -12.86 -14.26 1.52
C GLU A 66 -11.93 -15.07 2.44
N GLU A 67 -10.71 -15.37 2.00
CA GLU A 67 -9.69 -16.08 2.78
C GLU A 67 -8.79 -15.14 3.59
N GLY A 68 -9.07 -13.83 3.55
CA GLY A 68 -8.31 -12.82 4.28
C GLY A 68 -6.97 -12.47 3.66
N ARG A 69 -6.72 -12.85 2.39
CA ARG A 69 -5.54 -12.41 1.64
C ARG A 69 -5.78 -11.00 1.14
N TRP A 70 -4.73 -10.21 1.08
CA TRP A 70 -4.75 -8.82 0.64
C TRP A 70 -4.04 -8.66 -0.70
N THR A 71 -4.69 -8.04 -1.65
CA THR A 71 -4.07 -7.58 -2.90
C THR A 71 -3.84 -6.08 -2.83
N VAL A 72 -2.62 -5.64 -3.08
CA VAL A 72 -2.26 -4.21 -3.03
C VAL A 72 -2.93 -3.48 -4.18
N VAL A 73 -3.66 -2.41 -3.85
CA VAL A 73 -4.32 -1.51 -4.80
C VAL A 73 -3.50 -0.25 -5.01
N ASP A 74 -3.01 0.35 -3.92
CA ASP A 74 -2.09 1.49 -3.94
C ASP A 74 -0.98 1.30 -2.93
N GLY A 75 0.22 1.73 -3.30
CA GLY A 75 1.43 1.59 -2.50
C GLY A 75 2.33 0.43 -2.93
N LEU A 76 2.10 -0.19 -4.11
CA LEU A 76 2.89 -1.30 -4.62
C LEU A 76 4.40 -1.00 -4.64
N GLN A 77 4.81 0.18 -5.15
CA GLN A 77 6.23 0.55 -5.22
C GLN A 77 6.85 0.73 -3.84
N ARG A 78 6.10 1.28 -2.88
CA ARG A 78 6.54 1.43 -1.49
C ARG A 78 6.70 0.08 -0.81
N ILE A 79 5.74 -0.82 -0.93
CA ILE A 79 5.82 -2.18 -0.37
C ILE A 79 6.94 -2.97 -1.04
N SER A 80 7.12 -2.82 -2.36
CA SER A 80 8.23 -3.45 -3.08
C SER A 80 9.59 -2.94 -2.59
N ALA A 81 9.69 -1.64 -2.25
CA ALA A 81 10.90 -1.08 -1.66
C ALA A 81 11.22 -1.70 -0.29
N PHE A 82 10.21 -1.89 0.56
CA PHE A 82 10.37 -2.56 1.85
C PHE A 82 10.84 -4.01 1.67
N ARG A 83 10.18 -4.75 0.78
CA ARG A 83 10.57 -6.13 0.43
C ARG A 83 12.01 -6.20 -0.05
N ASP A 84 12.38 -5.35 -0.99
CA ASP A 84 13.69 -5.39 -1.65
C ASP A 84 14.83 -5.00 -0.69
N PHE A 85 14.56 -4.11 0.26
CA PHE A 85 15.54 -3.71 1.26
C PHE A 85 15.64 -4.73 2.42
N ILE A 86 14.50 -5.14 2.97
CA ILE A 86 14.47 -5.91 4.22
C ILE A 86 14.61 -7.41 3.96
N LEU A 87 13.89 -7.95 2.98
CA LEU A 87 13.93 -9.37 2.67
C LEU A 87 14.97 -9.71 1.59
N GLY A 88 15.06 -8.87 0.57
CA GLY A 88 15.91 -9.11 -0.59
C GLY A 88 15.32 -10.09 -1.60
N ALA A 89 15.78 -9.98 -2.86
CA ALA A 89 15.28 -10.80 -3.95
C ALA A 89 15.65 -12.29 -3.80
N THR A 90 16.84 -12.58 -3.26
CA THR A 90 17.31 -13.95 -3.05
C THR A 90 16.44 -14.66 -2.01
N TYR A 91 16.15 -13.99 -0.89
CA TYR A 91 15.24 -14.52 0.12
C TYR A 91 13.85 -14.83 -0.47
N MET A 92 13.29 -13.92 -1.25
CA MET A 92 11.97 -14.12 -1.86
C MET A 92 11.90 -15.31 -2.81
N LYS A 93 13.02 -15.68 -3.43
CA LYS A 93 13.14 -16.84 -4.33
C LYS A 93 13.41 -18.15 -3.57
N SER A 94 14.39 -18.14 -2.67
CA SER A 94 14.91 -19.34 -2.02
C SER A 94 14.26 -19.66 -0.67
N LYS A 95 13.71 -18.61 0.00
CA LYS A 95 13.19 -18.69 1.39
C LYS A 95 14.24 -19.13 2.41
N ARG A 96 15.53 -18.92 2.14
CA ARG A 96 16.61 -19.20 3.08
C ARG A 96 16.71 -18.08 4.10
N SER A 97 16.61 -18.40 5.38
CA SER A 97 16.66 -17.39 6.46
C SER A 97 17.98 -16.62 6.52
N GLU A 98 19.08 -17.24 6.09
CA GLU A 98 20.40 -16.61 6.02
C GLU A 98 20.49 -15.47 4.97
N ASP A 99 19.62 -15.53 3.95
CA ASP A 99 19.54 -14.51 2.90
C ASP A 99 18.67 -13.30 3.31
N GLU A 100 17.94 -13.41 4.40
CA GLU A 100 17.10 -12.31 4.89
C GLU A 100 17.96 -11.13 5.35
N GLY A 101 17.59 -9.95 4.92
CA GLY A 101 18.33 -8.72 5.20
C GLY A 101 19.49 -8.43 4.24
N LEU A 102 19.72 -9.31 3.25
CA LEU A 102 20.69 -9.11 2.16
C LEU A 102 20.00 -8.51 0.93
N GLY A 103 19.16 -7.51 1.17
CA GLY A 103 18.50 -6.75 0.12
C GLY A 103 19.38 -5.69 -0.54
N ILE A 104 18.76 -4.72 -1.17
CA ILE A 104 19.47 -3.59 -1.78
C ILE A 104 20.29 -2.84 -0.75
N LYS A 105 21.39 -2.23 -1.21
CA LYS A 105 22.18 -1.30 -0.40
C LYS A 105 21.58 0.09 -0.47
N LEU A 106 21.56 0.81 0.64
CA LEU A 106 21.09 2.19 0.68
C LEU A 106 21.96 3.08 -0.21
N LYS A 107 21.33 3.89 -1.06
CA LYS A 107 21.99 4.77 -2.03
C LYS A 107 21.29 6.12 -2.12
N GLY A 108 22.06 7.18 -2.30
CA GLY A 108 21.53 8.51 -2.56
C GLY A 108 20.70 9.08 -1.40
N LEU A 109 21.09 8.76 -0.18
CA LEU A 109 20.46 9.31 1.03
C LEU A 109 20.77 10.81 1.13
N GLU A 110 19.80 11.60 1.60
CA GLU A 110 19.96 13.05 1.74
C GLU A 110 20.52 13.44 3.12
N PHE A 111 20.06 12.80 4.16
CA PHE A 111 20.34 13.16 5.56
C PHE A 111 21.22 12.13 6.27
N LEU A 112 20.93 10.85 6.14
CA LEU A 112 21.59 9.78 6.89
C LEU A 112 22.80 9.19 6.14
N LYS A 113 23.75 10.06 5.77
CA LYS A 113 24.94 9.68 4.99
C LYS A 113 25.80 8.60 5.64
N ASN A 114 25.79 8.51 6.95
CA ASN A 114 26.58 7.54 7.72
C ASN A 114 26.15 6.07 7.54
N ILE A 115 24.94 5.84 7.01
CA ILE A 115 24.46 4.49 6.72
C ILE A 115 24.36 4.19 5.22
N GLU A 116 24.84 5.10 4.37
CA GLU A 116 24.87 4.87 2.94
C GLU A 116 25.73 3.63 2.59
N GLY A 117 25.28 2.81 1.66
CA GLY A 117 25.94 1.57 1.27
C GLY A 117 25.60 0.36 2.16
N LEU A 118 24.90 0.54 3.27
CA LEU A 118 24.51 -0.56 4.14
C LEU A 118 23.26 -1.29 3.64
N GLN A 119 23.20 -2.57 3.95
CA GLN A 119 22.00 -3.42 3.81
C GLN A 119 21.29 -3.52 5.16
N MET A 120 20.03 -3.95 5.17
CA MET A 120 19.24 -4.09 6.40
C MET A 120 20.00 -4.87 7.50
N LYS A 121 20.60 -6.00 7.13
CA LYS A 121 21.35 -6.88 8.06
C LYS A 121 22.60 -6.20 8.66
N LYS A 122 23.09 -5.12 8.05
CA LYS A 122 24.28 -4.39 8.48
C LYS A 122 23.96 -3.09 9.22
N LEU A 123 22.69 -2.74 9.35
CA LEU A 123 22.28 -1.57 10.13
C LEU A 123 22.52 -1.79 11.62
N PRO A 124 22.82 -0.73 12.38
CA PRO A 124 22.73 -0.76 13.85
C PRO A 124 21.35 -1.22 14.32
N ASN A 125 21.29 -1.98 15.40
CA ASN A 125 20.04 -2.57 15.91
C ASN A 125 18.95 -1.53 16.18
N ASN A 126 19.31 -0.35 16.68
CA ASN A 126 18.35 0.73 16.93
C ASN A 126 17.67 1.22 15.63
N LEU A 127 18.39 1.24 14.51
CA LEU A 127 17.83 1.65 13.21
C LEU A 127 17.03 0.53 12.56
N SER A 128 17.52 -0.71 12.63
CA SER A 128 16.76 -1.85 12.11
C SER A 128 15.45 -2.05 12.90
N ASN A 129 15.45 -1.91 14.22
CA ASN A 129 14.25 -1.97 15.02
C ASN A 129 13.28 -0.84 14.67
N ARG A 130 13.76 0.39 14.48
CA ARG A 130 12.92 1.52 14.06
C ARG A 130 12.21 1.24 12.74
N ILE A 131 12.88 0.60 11.78
CA ILE A 131 12.25 0.19 10.52
C ILE A 131 11.19 -0.89 10.76
N MET A 132 11.51 -1.94 11.54
CA MET A 132 10.60 -3.06 11.78
C MET A 132 9.38 -2.69 12.62
N GLU A 133 9.50 -1.69 13.48
CA GLU A 133 8.41 -1.18 14.34
C GLU A 133 7.63 -0.04 13.70
N ALA A 134 8.06 0.47 12.54
CA ALA A 134 7.37 1.53 11.83
C ALA A 134 5.92 1.13 11.52
N GLN A 135 4.97 2.04 11.79
CA GLN A 135 3.54 1.80 11.62
C GLN A 135 3.01 2.50 10.37
N PHE A 136 2.09 1.83 9.69
CA PHE A 136 1.47 2.32 8.47
C PHE A 136 -0.05 2.29 8.57
N SER A 137 -0.67 3.36 8.07
CA SER A 137 -2.13 3.40 7.89
C SER A 137 -2.49 2.64 6.62
N LEU A 138 -3.44 1.72 6.75
CA LEU A 138 -3.89 0.82 5.70
C LEU A 138 -5.40 0.84 5.61
N THR A 139 -5.94 1.11 4.43
CA THR A 139 -7.37 0.97 4.16
C THR A 139 -7.62 -0.38 3.48
N VAL A 140 -8.46 -1.19 4.10
CA VAL A 140 -8.89 -2.51 3.61
C VAL A 140 -10.27 -2.40 3.00
N ILE A 141 -10.37 -2.76 1.72
CA ILE A 141 -11.65 -2.96 1.02
C ILE A 141 -12.01 -4.43 1.22
N ASN A 142 -13.03 -4.69 2.06
CA ASN A 142 -13.39 -6.04 2.44
C ASN A 142 -14.11 -6.82 1.33
N PRO A 143 -14.13 -8.15 1.40
CA PRO A 143 -14.90 -8.99 0.49
C PRO A 143 -16.40 -8.66 0.56
N GLY A 144 -17.13 -8.98 -0.50
CA GLY A 144 -18.54 -8.60 -0.64
C GLY A 144 -18.77 -7.21 -1.26
N THR A 145 -17.75 -6.35 -1.32
CA THR A 145 -17.83 -5.10 -2.08
C THR A 145 -17.95 -5.41 -3.57
N PRO A 146 -19.00 -4.93 -4.28
CA PRO A 146 -19.20 -5.20 -5.70
C PRO A 146 -17.99 -4.78 -6.56
N ASP A 147 -17.65 -5.56 -7.58
CA ASP A 147 -16.46 -5.33 -8.41
C ASP A 147 -16.48 -3.99 -9.15
N GLU A 148 -17.64 -3.51 -9.54
CA GLU A 148 -17.78 -2.18 -10.14
C GLU A 148 -17.37 -1.08 -9.16
N VAL A 149 -17.73 -1.23 -7.89
CA VAL A 149 -17.37 -0.31 -6.82
C VAL A 149 -15.88 -0.37 -6.55
N LYS A 150 -15.30 -1.57 -6.45
CA LYS A 150 -13.85 -1.75 -6.31
C LYS A 150 -13.10 -1.05 -7.43
N ARG A 151 -13.50 -1.27 -8.70
CA ARG A 151 -12.87 -0.60 -9.85
C ARG A 151 -12.97 0.92 -9.79
N ASN A 152 -14.10 1.46 -9.38
CA ASN A 152 -14.28 2.91 -9.23
C ASN A 152 -13.41 3.49 -8.11
N ILE A 153 -13.30 2.79 -6.98
CA ILE A 153 -12.39 3.17 -5.89
C ILE A 153 -10.94 3.16 -6.39
N PHE A 154 -10.52 2.09 -7.07
CA PHE A 154 -9.16 1.95 -7.60
C PHE A 154 -8.82 3.05 -8.60
N LYS A 155 -9.74 3.35 -9.50
CA LYS A 155 -9.56 4.44 -10.48
C LYS A 155 -9.35 5.78 -9.77
N ARG A 156 -10.12 6.09 -8.74
CA ARG A 156 -10.02 7.35 -8.00
C ARG A 156 -8.73 7.45 -7.20
N ILE A 157 -8.33 6.38 -6.53
CA ILE A 157 -7.06 6.31 -5.78
C ILE A 157 -5.87 6.54 -6.74
N ASN A 158 -5.86 5.87 -7.90
CA ASN A 158 -4.77 5.94 -8.86
C ASN A 158 -4.72 7.24 -9.68
N THR A 159 -5.84 7.96 -9.83
CA THR A 159 -5.90 9.18 -10.65
C THR A 159 -5.79 10.47 -9.84
N GLY A 160 -6.02 10.42 -8.53
CA GLY A 160 -6.19 11.62 -7.72
C GLY A 160 -4.95 12.15 -7.02
N GLY A 161 -3.90 11.37 -6.83
CA GLY A 161 -2.70 11.78 -6.07
C GLY A 161 -2.95 12.22 -4.62
N VAL A 162 -4.23 12.30 -4.21
CA VAL A 162 -4.66 12.68 -2.86
C VAL A 162 -5.22 11.45 -2.16
N PRO A 163 -4.71 11.09 -0.96
CA PRO A 163 -5.28 10.00 -0.18
C PRO A 163 -6.73 10.35 0.20
N LEU A 164 -7.67 9.53 -0.26
CA LEU A 164 -9.06 9.64 0.16
C LEU A 164 -9.24 8.95 1.52
N SER A 165 -9.85 9.63 2.47
CA SER A 165 -10.30 9.02 3.71
C SER A 165 -11.41 8.00 3.43
N SER A 166 -11.62 7.05 4.34
CA SER A 166 -12.72 6.08 4.21
C SER A 166 -14.09 6.76 4.06
N GLN A 167 -14.25 7.93 4.66
CA GLN A 167 -15.47 8.73 4.54
C GLN A 167 -15.60 9.39 3.17
N GLU A 168 -14.50 9.91 2.62
CA GLU A 168 -14.48 10.50 1.29
C GLU A 168 -14.71 9.45 0.21
N ILE A 169 -14.16 8.25 0.36
CA ILE A 169 -14.45 7.11 -0.52
C ILE A 169 -15.95 6.79 -0.47
N ARG A 170 -16.55 6.71 0.72
CA ARG A 170 -17.98 6.51 0.88
C ARG A 170 -18.78 7.63 0.23
N ASN A 171 -18.48 8.88 0.53
CA ASN A 171 -19.16 10.05 -0.02
C ASN A 171 -19.05 10.12 -1.54
N ALA A 172 -17.90 9.79 -2.11
CA ALA A 172 -17.70 9.74 -3.55
C ALA A 172 -18.54 8.65 -4.24
N LEU A 173 -18.76 7.52 -3.55
CA LEU A 173 -19.63 6.44 -4.02
C LEU A 173 -21.10 6.81 -3.91
N TYR A 174 -21.50 7.53 -2.86
CA TYR A 174 -22.88 8.04 -2.69
C TYR A 174 -23.20 9.19 -3.65
N GLY A 175 -22.25 10.11 -3.87
CA GLY A 175 -22.43 11.27 -4.74
C GLY A 175 -22.77 10.90 -6.20
N GLY A 176 -22.16 9.83 -6.72
CA GLY A 176 -22.45 9.32 -8.06
C GLY A 176 -23.88 8.81 -8.24
N LYS A 177 -24.52 8.31 -7.17
CA LYS A 177 -25.92 7.84 -7.19
C LYS A 177 -26.94 8.97 -7.03
N ILE A 178 -26.64 9.91 -6.16
CA ILE A 178 -27.51 11.11 -6.00
C ILE A 178 -27.55 11.89 -7.30
N SER A 179 -26.40 12.08 -7.97
CA SER A 179 -26.35 12.76 -9.26
C SER A 179 -27.11 12.02 -10.37
N SER A 180 -27.01 10.68 -10.42
CA SER A 180 -27.75 9.88 -11.40
C SER A 180 -29.25 9.79 -11.08
N LEU A 181 -29.62 9.77 -9.81
CA LEU A 181 -31.01 9.81 -9.37
C LEU A 181 -31.66 11.17 -9.67
N LEU A 182 -30.97 12.26 -9.36
CA LEU A 182 -31.41 13.62 -9.65
C LEU A 182 -31.54 13.87 -11.16
N LYS A 183 -30.60 13.32 -11.96
CA LYS A 183 -30.69 13.39 -13.43
C LYS A 183 -31.91 12.63 -13.96
N ARG A 184 -32.17 11.40 -13.48
CA ARG A 184 -33.38 10.64 -13.83
C ARG A 184 -34.67 11.33 -13.38
N MET A 185 -34.67 11.93 -12.19
CA MET A 185 -35.85 12.69 -11.70
C MET A 185 -36.07 13.98 -12.49
N SER A 186 -35.03 14.65 -12.96
CA SER A 186 -35.16 15.84 -13.83
C SER A 186 -35.70 15.46 -15.22
N GLU A 187 -35.30 14.31 -15.75
CA GLU A 187 -35.78 13.78 -17.04
C GLU A 187 -37.25 13.29 -16.95
N MET A 188 -37.70 12.87 -15.76
CA MET A 188 -39.10 12.46 -15.52
C MET A 188 -40.07 13.63 -15.28
N LYS A 189 -39.57 14.87 -15.06
CA LYS A 189 -40.41 16.09 -14.87
C LYS A 189 -40.68 16.87 -16.15
N SER A 190 -40.33 16.34 -17.31
CA SER A 190 -40.61 16.98 -18.60
C SER A 190 -41.75 16.23 -19.33
N PHE A 191 -42.91 16.19 -18.72
CA PHE A 191 -44.20 15.97 -19.35
C PHE A 191 -45.22 16.96 -18.82
#